data_5733b8d54e16a24c6a8e4e2b00cca7a6
#
_entry.id   5733b8d54e16a24c6a8e4e2b00cca7a6
#
_cell.length_a   1.000
_cell.length_b   1.000
_cell.length_c   1.000
_cell.angle_alpha   90.00
_cell.angle_beta   90.00
_cell.angle_gamma   90.00
#
_symmetry.space_group_name_H-M   'P 1'
#
loop_
_entity.id
_entity.type
_entity.pdbx_description
1 polymer ?
#
loop_
_entity_poly.entity_id
_entity_poly.type
_entity_poly.pdbx_seq_one_letter_code
_entity_poly.pdbx_strand_id
1 'polypeptide(L)' 'MNELQRLAIEIANKTIKIAELETENERLNAEISALKAENEDKNTEK' A
#
# COMPACT_ATOMS: atom_id res chain seq x y z
N MET A 1 5.73 5.67 -32.32
CA MET A 1 6.41 5.97 -31.06
C MET A 1 7.73 5.25 -31.00
N ASN A 2 8.77 5.94 -30.56
CA ASN A 2 10.06 5.27 -30.48
C ASN A 2 10.22 4.55 -29.13
N GLU A 3 11.28 3.83 -29.01
CA GLU A 3 11.55 3.02 -27.81
C GLU A 3 11.65 3.85 -26.55
N LEU A 4 12.31 4.98 -26.65
CA LEU A 4 12.48 5.83 -25.48
C LEU A 4 11.16 6.38 -24.98
N GLN A 5 10.30 6.78 -25.90
CA GLN A 5 8.99 7.28 -25.53
C GLN A 5 8.17 6.20 -24.86
N ARG A 6 8.25 5.01 -25.40
CA ARG A 6 7.52 3.87 -24.86
C ARG A 6 8.00 3.55 -23.44
N LEU A 7 9.30 3.54 -23.24
CA LEU A 7 9.87 3.28 -21.93
C LEU A 7 9.46 4.35 -20.93
N ALA A 8 9.44 5.62 -21.36
CA ALA A 8 9.05 6.70 -20.48
C ALA A 8 7.59 6.52 -20.03
N ILE A 9 6.73 6.11 -20.95
CA ILE A 9 5.33 5.88 -20.60
C ILE A 9 5.20 4.72 -19.62
N GLU A 10 5.92 3.64 -19.87
CA GLU A 10 5.88 2.49 -18.98
C GLU A 10 6.40 2.82 -17.59
N ILE A 11 7.47 3.58 -17.52
CA ILE A 11 8.03 3.99 -16.24
C ILE A 11 7.02 4.85 -15.47
N ALA A 12 6.40 5.79 -16.17
CA ALA A 12 5.40 6.65 -15.55
C ALA A 12 4.23 5.82 -15.00
N ASN A 13 3.73 4.90 -15.81
CA ASN A 13 2.60 4.05 -15.41
C ASN A 13 2.96 3.18 -14.21
N LYS A 14 4.14 2.60 -14.23
CA LYS A 14 4.56 1.73 -13.13
C LYS A 14 4.85 2.52 -11.87
N THR A 15 5.36 3.73 -12.02
CA THR A 15 5.61 4.58 -10.87
C THR A 15 4.30 4.95 -10.18
N ILE A 16 3.29 5.27 -10.97
CA ILE A 16 1.96 5.55 -10.42
C ILE A 16 1.43 4.33 -9.67
N LYS A 17 1.57 3.17 -10.27
CA LYS A 17 1.06 1.94 -9.65
C LYS A 17 1.80 1.64 -8.36
N ILE A 18 3.10 1.86 -8.33
CA ILE A 18 3.88 1.64 -7.12
C ILE A 18 3.40 2.57 -6.01
N ALA A 19 3.17 3.84 -6.35
CA ALA A 19 2.69 4.81 -5.37
C ALA A 19 1.33 4.39 -4.82
N GLU A 20 0.45 3.92 -5.69
CA GLU A 20 -0.87 3.44 -5.28
C GLU A 20 -0.77 2.25 -4.35
N LEU A 21 0.10 1.31 -4.69
CA LEU A 21 0.29 0.12 -3.88
C LEU A 21 0.92 0.44 -2.53
N GLU A 22 1.84 1.37 -2.50
CA GLU A 22 2.46 1.80 -1.25
C GLU A 22 1.44 2.43 -0.32
N THR A 23 0.58 3.26 -0.87
CA THR A 23 -0.49 3.88 -0.09
C THR A 23 -1.45 2.82 0.44
N GLU A 24 -1.80 1.88 -0.40
CA GLU A 24 -2.68 0.78 -0.01
C GLU A 24 -2.05 -0.05 1.11
N ASN A 25 -0.76 -0.32 0.99
CA ASN A 25 -0.04 -1.07 2.02
C ASN A 25 -0.03 -0.34 3.35
N GLU A 26 0.20 0.95 3.32
CA GLU A 26 0.17 1.75 4.54
C GLU A 26 -1.19 1.69 5.20
N ARG A 27 -2.24 1.80 4.40
CA ARG A 27 -3.60 1.76 4.92
C ARG A 27 -3.90 0.40 5.54
N LEU A 28 -3.51 -0.65 4.84
CA LEU A 28 -3.75 -2.01 5.34
C LEU A 28 -2.95 -2.26 6.63
N ASN A 29 -1.74 -1.79 6.69
CA ASN A 29 -0.92 -1.94 7.89
C ASN A 29 -1.54 -1.20 9.06
N ALA A 30 -2.09 -0.02 8.81
CA ALA A 30 -2.76 0.74 9.85
C ALA A 30 -4.00 -0.01 10.35
N GLU A 31 -4.75 -0.60 9.43
CA GLU A 31 -5.93 -1.37 9.80
C GLU A 31 -5.55 -2.61 10.62
N ILE A 32 -4.50 -3.28 10.21
CA ILE A 32 -4.02 -4.45 10.94
C ILE A 32 -3.60 -4.06 12.36
N SER A 33 -2.88 -2.95 12.49
CA SER A 33 -2.46 -2.48 13.80
C SER A 33 -3.65 -2.15 14.68
N ALA A 34 -4.65 -1.51 14.11
CA ALA A 34 -5.86 -1.17 14.85
C ALA A 34 -6.59 -2.42 15.31
N LEU A 35 -6.70 -3.41 14.43
CA LEU A 35 -7.36 -4.66 14.79
C LEU A 35 -6.60 -5.41 15.86
N LYS A 36 -5.28 -5.40 15.78
CA LYS A 36 -4.46 -6.04 16.80
C LYS A 36 -4.63 -5.40 18.16
N ALA A 37 -4.66 -4.08 18.18
CA ALA A 37 -4.86 -3.36 19.42
C ALA A 37 -6.22 -3.69 20.03
N GLU A 38 -7.25 -3.77 19.20
CA GLU A 38 -8.58 -4.13 19.63
C GLU A 38 -8.60 -5.53 20.23
N ASN A 39 -7.96 -6.46 19.57
CA ASN A 39 -7.93 -7.84 20.03
C ASN A 39 -7.17 -7.98 21.35
N GLU A 40 -6.09 -7.24 21.50
CA GLU A 40 -5.32 -7.28 22.74
C GLU A 40 -6.12 -6.72 23.89
N ASP A 41 -6.87 -5.65 23.66
CA ASP A 41 -7.75 -5.09 24.67
C ASP A 41 -8.80 -6.11 25.11
N LYS A 42 -9.39 -6.80 24.16
CA LYS A 42 -10.39 -7.82 24.46
C LYS A 42 -9.79 -8.96 25.26
N ASN A 43 -8.57 -9.33 24.94
CA ASN A 43 -7.89 -10.41 25.65
C ASN A 43 -7.56 -10.04 27.09
N THR A 44 -7.25 -8.77 27.31
CA THR A 44 -6.89 -8.34 28.65
C THR A 44 -8.11 -8.14 29.55
N GLU A 45 -9.28 -8.08 28.97
CA GLU A 45 -10.50 -7.89 29.75
C GLU A 45 -10.93 -9.16 30.51
N LYS A 46 -10.29 -10.26 30.19
CA LYS A 46 -10.55 -11.48 30.94
C LYS A 46 -9.95 -11.38 32.34
#